data_f61fc9808cffa969af45c3296dbb16b1
#
_entry.id   f61fc9808cffa969af45c3296dbb16b1
#
_cell.length_a   1.000
_cell.length_b   1.000
_cell.length_c   1.000
_cell.angle_alpha   90.00
_cell.angle_beta   90.00
_cell.angle_gamma   90.00
#
_symmetry.space_group_name_H-M   'P 1'
#
loop_
_entity.id
_entity.type
_entity.pdbx_description
1 polymer ?
#
loop_
_entity_poly.entity_id
_entity_poly.type
_entity_poly.pdbx_seq_one_letter_code
_entity_poly.pdbx_strand_id
1 'polypeptide(L)'
;MTNNKKVLQFIDESAALCQPDKIVWIDGSKEQIENLRAEACSTGEMIRLNEDLLPECFLHRTAVNDVARVEDRTFICCKNKEDAGPINNWMDPAAAYKMAGEIFKGAMKGRTMYVIPYSMGIVGSEFAKCGIELTDSIYVVLNMTIMTRVGKNVLEAMGENGDFVKGLHARADIDESKRYILHFPEDNTIWSVNSGYGGNVLLGKKCFALRIASYLGKNEGWMAEHMLILGFEKPDGEVRYIAAAFPSARKLPYFIQ
;
A
#
# COMPACT_ATOMS: atom_id res chain seq x y z
N MET A 1 3.85 21.04 1.48
CA MET A 1 3.91 19.89 2.39
C MET A 1 5.31 19.28 2.44
N THR A 2 6.01 19.15 1.34
CA THR A 2 7.40 18.66 1.32
C THR A 2 8.25 19.41 0.29
N ASN A 3 9.56 19.52 0.56
CA ASN A 3 10.55 20.03 -0.38
C ASN A 3 11.33 18.90 -1.09
N ASN A 4 10.95 17.63 -0.85
CA ASN A 4 11.57 16.48 -1.49
C ASN A 4 11.19 16.46 -2.98
N LYS A 5 12.17 16.81 -3.82
CA LYS A 5 11.97 16.91 -5.27
C LYS A 5 11.59 15.58 -5.92
N LYS A 6 12.10 14.45 -5.38
CA LYS A 6 11.75 13.11 -5.90
C LYS A 6 10.26 12.80 -5.66
N VAL A 7 9.71 13.20 -4.50
CA VAL A 7 8.29 13.04 -4.19
C VAL A 7 7.43 13.88 -5.11
N LEU A 8 7.77 15.17 -5.29
CA LEU A 8 7.03 16.07 -6.17
C LEU A 8 7.05 15.56 -7.62
N GLN A 9 8.21 15.17 -8.12
CA GLN A 9 8.35 14.59 -9.46
C GLN A 9 7.48 13.35 -9.64
N PHE A 10 7.49 12.42 -8.68
CA PHE A 10 6.65 11.21 -8.75
C PHE A 10 5.16 11.53 -8.81
N ILE A 11 4.70 12.54 -8.05
CA ILE A 11 3.31 12.99 -8.09
C ILE A 11 2.98 13.63 -9.43
N ASP A 12 3.83 14.51 -9.93
CA ASP A 12 3.61 15.21 -11.20
C ASP A 12 3.56 14.24 -12.39
N GLU A 13 4.50 13.30 -12.46
CA GLU A 13 4.53 12.25 -13.49
C GLU A 13 3.28 11.35 -13.43
N SER A 14 2.88 10.95 -12.23
CA SER A 14 1.69 10.12 -12.02
C SER A 14 0.41 10.88 -12.34
N ALA A 15 0.33 12.17 -11.99
CA ALA A 15 -0.81 13.01 -12.31
C ALA A 15 -0.93 13.26 -13.83
N ALA A 16 0.20 13.48 -14.50
CA ALA A 16 0.23 13.60 -15.96
C ALA A 16 -0.26 12.32 -16.67
N LEU A 17 0.10 11.14 -16.13
CA LEU A 17 -0.32 9.85 -16.64
C LEU A 17 -1.81 9.57 -16.36
N CYS A 18 -2.23 9.67 -15.08
CA CYS A 18 -3.56 9.25 -14.64
C CYS A 18 -4.64 10.31 -14.85
N GLN A 19 -4.28 11.59 -14.99
CA GLN A 19 -5.14 12.74 -15.24
C GLN A 19 -6.28 12.90 -14.21
N PRO A 20 -5.97 12.99 -12.90
CA PRO A 20 -6.98 13.25 -11.89
C PRO A 20 -7.50 14.70 -11.98
N ASP A 21 -8.74 14.91 -11.56
CA ASP A 21 -9.33 16.27 -11.51
C ASP A 21 -8.80 17.07 -10.30
N LYS A 22 -8.37 16.38 -9.26
CA LYS A 22 -7.91 16.97 -8.01
C LYS A 22 -6.82 16.10 -7.36
N ILE A 23 -5.88 16.75 -6.68
CA ILE A 23 -4.85 16.09 -5.87
C ILE A 23 -5.04 16.51 -4.41
N VAL A 24 -5.14 15.54 -3.51
CA VAL A 24 -5.34 15.76 -2.07
C VAL A 24 -4.24 15.06 -1.29
N TRP A 25 -3.52 15.81 -0.50
CA TRP A 25 -2.53 15.27 0.42
C TRP A 25 -3.19 14.78 1.70
N ILE A 26 -2.78 13.61 2.16
CA ILE A 26 -3.21 13.04 3.43
C ILE A 26 -2.23 13.46 4.52
N ASP A 27 -2.72 14.28 5.44
CA ASP A 27 -1.94 14.83 6.55
C ASP A 27 -1.98 13.95 7.81
N GLY A 28 -2.92 12.98 7.85
CA GLY A 28 -3.11 12.06 8.95
C GLY A 28 -3.89 12.65 10.14
N SER A 29 -4.49 13.85 9.99
CA SER A 29 -5.31 14.46 11.04
C SER A 29 -6.63 13.71 11.23
N LYS A 30 -7.12 13.69 12.48
CA LYS A 30 -8.43 13.08 12.80
C LYS A 30 -9.55 13.71 12.00
N GLU A 31 -9.52 15.03 11.85
CA GLU A 31 -10.53 15.79 11.11
C GLU A 31 -10.58 15.35 9.64
N GLN A 32 -9.44 15.26 8.98
CA GLN A 32 -9.39 14.79 7.59
C GLN A 32 -9.90 13.36 7.45
N ILE A 33 -9.52 12.47 8.38
CA ILE A 33 -9.96 11.06 8.37
C ILE A 33 -11.48 10.95 8.56
N GLU A 34 -12.08 11.73 9.49
CA GLU A 34 -13.53 11.73 9.69
C GLU A 34 -14.28 12.28 8.47
N ASN A 35 -13.76 13.32 7.84
CA ASN A 35 -14.33 13.87 6.60
C ASN A 35 -14.29 12.84 5.47
N LEU A 36 -13.19 12.09 5.32
CA LEU A 36 -13.08 11.01 4.33
C LEU A 36 -14.00 9.83 4.64
N ARG A 37 -14.21 9.48 5.92
CA ARG A 37 -15.20 8.47 6.32
C ARG A 37 -16.62 8.88 5.94
N ALA A 38 -16.97 10.14 6.19
CA ALA A 38 -18.27 10.68 5.81
C ALA A 38 -18.44 10.71 4.29
N GLU A 39 -17.43 11.12 3.54
CA GLU A 39 -17.42 11.11 2.08
C GLU A 39 -17.57 9.69 1.54
N ALA A 40 -16.80 8.72 2.03
CA ALA A 40 -16.89 7.31 1.62
C ALA A 40 -18.29 6.71 1.86
N CYS A 41 -18.95 7.10 2.96
CA CYS A 41 -20.34 6.69 3.21
C CYS A 41 -21.32 7.36 2.25
N SER A 42 -21.15 8.66 1.97
CA SER A 42 -22.05 9.42 1.10
C SER A 42 -21.98 8.94 -0.36
N THR A 43 -20.81 8.51 -0.82
CA THR A 43 -20.59 7.97 -2.17
C THR A 43 -20.93 6.48 -2.30
N GLY A 44 -21.18 5.79 -1.17
CA GLY A 44 -21.42 4.34 -1.15
C GLY A 44 -20.14 3.49 -1.29
N GLU A 45 -18.95 4.09 -1.26
CA GLU A 45 -17.68 3.34 -1.24
C GLU A 45 -17.55 2.52 0.05
N MET A 46 -18.10 3.03 1.17
CA MET A 46 -18.20 2.33 2.44
C MET A 46 -19.60 2.43 3.02
N ILE A 47 -19.95 1.45 3.84
CA ILE A 47 -21.23 1.38 4.57
C ILE A 47 -20.90 1.40 6.06
N ARG A 48 -21.42 2.39 6.79
CA ARG A 48 -21.31 2.41 8.26
C ARG A 48 -22.17 1.27 8.83
N LEU A 49 -21.58 0.49 9.72
CA LEU A 49 -22.27 -0.60 10.39
C LEU A 49 -23.07 -0.08 11.59
N ASN A 50 -23.80 -0.99 12.26
CA ASN A 50 -24.57 -0.67 13.46
C ASN A 50 -23.64 -0.21 14.59
N GLU A 51 -23.72 1.05 14.97
CA GLU A 51 -22.85 1.67 15.96
C GLU A 51 -23.00 1.10 17.37
N ASP A 52 -24.19 0.57 17.72
CA ASP A 52 -24.44 -0.03 19.03
C ASP A 52 -23.74 -1.39 19.19
N LEU A 53 -23.56 -2.12 18.08
CA LEU A 53 -22.97 -3.46 18.06
C LEU A 53 -21.50 -3.43 17.62
N LEU A 54 -21.16 -2.56 16.69
CA LEU A 54 -19.86 -2.46 16.02
C LEU A 54 -19.45 -0.97 15.89
N PRO A 55 -19.14 -0.30 17.00
CA PRO A 55 -18.81 1.11 17.00
C PRO A 55 -17.61 1.38 16.09
N GLU A 56 -17.69 2.45 15.31
CA GLU A 56 -16.66 2.90 14.35
C GLU A 56 -16.30 1.88 13.25
N CYS A 57 -17.15 0.89 13.01
CA CYS A 57 -16.91 -0.12 11.99
C CYS A 57 -17.61 0.23 10.66
N PHE A 58 -16.90 -0.05 9.58
CA PHE A 58 -17.36 0.19 8.22
C PHE A 58 -17.17 -1.06 7.37
N LEU A 59 -18.11 -1.30 6.47
CA LEU A 59 -18.02 -2.35 5.47
C LEU A 59 -17.66 -1.75 4.11
N HIS A 60 -16.59 -2.25 3.50
CA HIS A 60 -16.28 -2.01 2.09
C HIS A 60 -16.50 -3.29 1.29
N ARG A 61 -17.09 -3.15 0.10
CA ARG A 61 -17.24 -4.24 -0.86
C ARG A 61 -16.69 -3.81 -2.20
N THR A 62 -15.83 -4.64 -2.76
CA THR A 62 -15.41 -4.49 -4.14
C THR A 62 -16.31 -5.29 -5.10
N ALA A 63 -16.07 -5.20 -6.41
CA ALA A 63 -16.82 -5.94 -7.40
C ALA A 63 -16.68 -7.46 -7.22
N VAL A 64 -17.69 -8.23 -7.64
CA VAL A 64 -17.73 -9.69 -7.48
C VAL A 64 -16.53 -10.38 -8.18
N ASN A 65 -16.08 -9.82 -9.29
CA ASN A 65 -14.93 -10.30 -10.05
C ASN A 65 -13.58 -9.76 -9.54
N ASP A 66 -13.56 -8.96 -8.47
CA ASP A 66 -12.34 -8.43 -7.86
C ASP A 66 -11.96 -9.31 -6.65
N VAL A 67 -10.97 -10.15 -6.85
CA VAL A 67 -10.61 -11.21 -5.92
C VAL A 67 -9.28 -10.96 -5.23
N ALA A 68 -9.08 -11.63 -4.08
CA ALA A 68 -7.90 -11.50 -3.23
C ALA A 68 -6.60 -11.95 -3.90
N ARG A 69 -6.70 -12.89 -4.81
CA ARG A 69 -5.54 -13.53 -5.45
C ARG A 69 -5.63 -13.36 -6.95
N VAL A 70 -4.65 -12.66 -7.48
CA VAL A 70 -4.42 -12.45 -8.91
C VAL A 70 -2.98 -12.86 -9.22
N GLU A 71 -2.63 -14.09 -8.88
CA GLU A 71 -1.27 -14.60 -8.97
C GLU A 71 -0.75 -14.55 -10.41
N ASP A 72 -1.58 -14.94 -11.37
CA ASP A 72 -1.31 -14.88 -12.81
C ASP A 72 -1.16 -13.47 -13.39
N ARG A 73 -1.57 -12.44 -12.65
CA ARG A 73 -1.48 -11.02 -13.01
C ARG A 73 -0.56 -10.21 -12.09
N THR A 74 0.20 -10.91 -11.22
CA THR A 74 1.17 -10.31 -10.30
C THR A 74 2.58 -10.66 -10.77
N PHE A 75 3.40 -9.64 -11.02
CA PHE A 75 4.73 -9.80 -11.60
C PHE A 75 5.79 -9.07 -10.79
N ILE A 76 6.99 -9.65 -10.79
CA ILE A 76 8.23 -8.98 -10.43
C ILE A 76 8.92 -8.57 -11.72
N CYS A 77 9.08 -7.27 -11.90
CA CYS A 77 9.61 -6.65 -13.10
C CYS A 77 11.03 -6.16 -12.83
N CYS A 78 11.98 -7.07 -12.83
CA CYS A 78 13.41 -6.83 -12.60
C CYS A 78 14.23 -7.23 -13.85
N LYS A 79 15.45 -6.66 -13.96
CA LYS A 79 16.33 -6.87 -15.14
C LYS A 79 16.69 -8.34 -15.31
N ASN A 80 17.08 -8.99 -14.22
CA ASN A 80 17.45 -10.40 -14.25
C ASN A 80 16.27 -11.25 -13.78
N LYS A 81 15.80 -12.15 -14.62
CA LYS A 81 14.68 -13.03 -14.29
C LYS A 81 14.89 -13.85 -13.02
N GLU A 82 16.13 -14.25 -12.75
CA GLU A 82 16.51 -15.01 -11.56
C GLU A 82 16.22 -14.24 -10.26
N ASP A 83 16.27 -12.90 -10.30
CA ASP A 83 16.00 -12.04 -9.15
C ASP A 83 14.51 -11.96 -8.80
N ALA A 84 13.62 -12.39 -9.70
CA ALA A 84 12.20 -12.53 -9.37
C ALA A 84 11.93 -13.70 -8.41
N GLY A 85 12.86 -14.64 -8.29
CA GLY A 85 12.71 -15.85 -7.49
C GLY A 85 11.89 -16.95 -8.20
N PRO A 86 11.92 -18.19 -7.66
CA PRO A 86 11.41 -19.38 -8.37
C PRO A 86 9.87 -19.46 -8.44
N ILE A 87 9.15 -18.74 -7.59
CA ILE A 87 7.69 -18.85 -7.43
C ILE A 87 6.91 -17.63 -7.92
N ASN A 88 7.60 -16.57 -8.34
CA ASN A 88 6.94 -15.36 -8.85
C ASN A 88 6.94 -15.33 -10.38
N ASN A 89 5.89 -14.74 -10.94
CA ASN A 89 5.91 -14.41 -12.37
C ASN A 89 6.89 -13.27 -12.62
N TRP A 90 7.61 -13.34 -13.71
CA TRP A 90 8.53 -12.33 -14.16
C TRP A 90 8.03 -11.66 -15.44
N MET A 91 8.28 -10.36 -15.56
CA MET A 91 8.06 -9.59 -16.78
C MET A 91 9.22 -8.61 -16.97
N ASP A 92 9.64 -8.40 -18.21
CA ASP A 92 10.63 -7.38 -18.53
C ASP A 92 10.15 -6.00 -18.08
N PRO A 93 10.98 -5.20 -17.36
CA PRO A 93 10.56 -3.92 -16.80
C PRO A 93 10.04 -2.93 -17.86
N ALA A 94 10.72 -2.82 -19.01
CA ALA A 94 10.34 -1.87 -20.05
C ALA A 94 9.01 -2.29 -20.70
N ALA A 95 8.80 -3.59 -20.92
CA ALA A 95 7.52 -4.12 -21.41
C ALA A 95 6.39 -3.89 -20.40
N ALA A 96 6.66 -4.08 -19.11
CA ALA A 96 5.70 -3.86 -18.03
C ALA A 96 5.28 -2.38 -17.93
N TYR A 97 6.24 -1.45 -17.92
CA TYR A 97 5.94 -0.01 -17.91
C TYR A 97 5.15 0.43 -19.14
N LYS A 98 5.52 -0.05 -20.31
CA LYS A 98 4.79 0.27 -21.56
C LYS A 98 3.34 -0.23 -21.51
N MET A 99 3.15 -1.50 -21.19
CA MET A 99 1.81 -2.12 -21.11
C MET A 99 0.95 -1.43 -20.05
N ALA A 100 1.46 -1.29 -18.82
CA ALA A 100 0.69 -0.70 -17.74
C ALA A 100 0.47 0.80 -17.93
N GLY A 101 1.42 1.52 -18.53
CA GLY A 101 1.27 2.93 -18.86
C GLY A 101 0.05 3.21 -19.73
N GLU A 102 -0.23 2.35 -20.71
CA GLU A 102 -1.45 2.47 -21.53
C GLU A 102 -2.73 2.25 -20.70
N ILE A 103 -2.69 1.36 -19.69
CA ILE A 103 -3.83 1.10 -18.82
C ILE A 103 -4.05 2.26 -17.82
N PHE A 104 -2.97 2.82 -17.29
CA PHE A 104 -3.03 3.94 -16.34
C PHE A 104 -3.38 5.28 -17.00
N LYS A 105 -3.23 5.40 -18.33
CA LYS A 105 -3.48 6.64 -19.05
C LYS A 105 -4.92 7.13 -18.88
N GLY A 106 -5.08 8.23 -18.12
CA GLY A 106 -6.37 8.81 -17.79
C GLY A 106 -7.23 7.99 -16.83
N ALA A 107 -6.66 7.01 -16.13
CA ALA A 107 -7.39 6.11 -15.22
C ALA A 107 -8.06 6.81 -14.03
N MET A 108 -7.64 8.05 -13.72
CA MET A 108 -8.21 8.83 -12.61
C MET A 108 -9.05 10.03 -13.10
N LYS A 109 -9.41 10.13 -14.38
CA LYS A 109 -10.30 11.19 -14.88
C LYS A 109 -11.63 11.18 -14.12
N GLY A 110 -12.11 12.36 -13.73
CA GLY A 110 -13.32 12.52 -12.92
C GLY A 110 -13.13 12.14 -11.45
N ARG A 111 -11.90 11.87 -10.99
CA ARG A 111 -11.59 11.38 -9.64
C ARG A 111 -10.53 12.23 -8.94
N THR A 112 -10.45 12.07 -7.63
CA THR A 112 -9.41 12.65 -6.79
C THR A 112 -8.24 11.67 -6.65
N MET A 113 -7.02 12.15 -6.88
CA MET A 113 -5.80 11.42 -6.50
C MET A 113 -5.43 11.81 -5.06
N TYR A 114 -5.42 10.85 -4.17
CA TYR A 114 -4.94 11.01 -2.79
C TYR A 114 -3.45 10.68 -2.72
N VAL A 115 -2.67 11.54 -2.07
CA VAL A 115 -1.25 11.35 -1.82
C VAL A 115 -1.07 10.92 -0.37
N ILE A 116 -0.65 9.68 -0.14
CA ILE A 116 -0.53 9.08 1.18
C ILE A 116 0.95 8.91 1.52
N PRO A 117 1.57 9.83 2.28
CA PRO A 117 2.88 9.58 2.87
C PRO A 117 2.73 8.61 4.03
N TYR A 118 3.47 7.50 4.01
CA TYR A 118 3.38 6.49 5.06
C TYR A 118 4.74 5.92 5.45
N SER A 119 4.82 5.39 6.67
CA SER A 119 5.98 4.68 7.18
C SER A 119 5.62 3.25 7.57
N MET A 120 6.40 2.31 7.07
CA MET A 120 6.46 0.95 7.57
C MET A 120 7.46 0.93 8.74
N GLY A 121 6.95 0.69 9.94
CA GLY A 121 7.72 0.84 11.18
C GLY A 121 7.48 2.19 11.87
N ILE A 122 8.14 2.38 13.01
CA ILE A 122 8.01 3.58 13.84
C ILE A 122 8.73 4.74 13.14
N VAL A 123 8.03 5.87 12.95
CA VAL A 123 8.61 7.06 12.31
C VAL A 123 9.84 7.53 13.09
N GLY A 124 10.95 7.74 12.35
CA GLY A 124 12.23 8.14 12.93
C GLY A 124 13.11 6.97 13.43
N SER A 125 12.62 5.72 13.39
CA SER A 125 13.46 4.55 13.64
C SER A 125 14.40 4.30 12.45
N GLU A 126 15.61 3.81 12.73
CA GLU A 126 16.58 3.39 11.69
C GLU A 126 16.08 2.24 10.82
N PHE A 127 15.13 1.45 11.32
CA PHE A 127 14.49 0.34 10.58
C PHE A 127 13.24 0.77 9.82
N ALA A 128 12.77 2.01 10.00
CA ALA A 128 11.59 2.50 9.30
C ALA A 128 11.91 2.68 7.81
N LYS A 129 10.95 2.29 6.97
CA LYS A 129 11.01 2.51 5.53
C LYS A 129 9.81 3.35 5.12
N CYS A 130 10.06 4.45 4.44
CA CYS A 130 9.01 5.37 3.98
C CYS A 130 8.47 4.97 2.62
N GLY A 131 7.21 5.33 2.36
CA GLY A 131 6.58 5.22 1.05
C GLY A 131 5.64 6.38 0.78
N ILE A 132 5.36 6.59 -0.49
CA ILE A 132 4.29 7.47 -0.98
C ILE A 132 3.37 6.61 -1.82
N GLU A 133 2.12 6.48 -1.40
CA GLU A 133 1.09 5.80 -2.19
C GLU A 133 0.15 6.84 -2.80
N LEU A 134 -0.05 6.73 -4.11
CA LEU A 134 -1.02 7.51 -4.88
C LEU A 134 -2.21 6.63 -5.21
N THR A 135 -3.44 7.08 -4.94
CA THR A 135 -4.64 6.27 -5.15
C THR A 135 -5.86 7.14 -5.42
N ASP A 136 -6.85 6.59 -6.12
CA ASP A 136 -8.16 7.20 -6.33
C ASP A 136 -9.25 6.60 -5.41
N SER A 137 -8.87 5.86 -4.35
CA SER A 137 -9.80 5.18 -3.44
C SER A 137 -9.67 5.69 -2.01
N ILE A 138 -10.78 6.18 -1.45
CA ILE A 138 -10.86 6.57 -0.03
C ILE A 138 -10.69 5.35 0.88
N TYR A 139 -11.18 4.18 0.47
CA TYR A 139 -10.97 2.92 1.18
C TYR A 139 -9.47 2.65 1.41
N VAL A 140 -8.64 2.88 0.40
CA VAL A 140 -7.18 2.70 0.51
C VAL A 140 -6.60 3.70 1.52
N VAL A 141 -6.97 4.97 1.43
CA VAL A 141 -6.54 6.01 2.39
C VAL A 141 -6.84 5.59 3.82
N LEU A 142 -8.11 5.26 4.11
CA LEU A 142 -8.55 4.91 5.45
C LEU A 142 -7.85 3.66 6.01
N ASN A 143 -7.65 2.64 5.18
CA ASN A 143 -6.95 1.43 5.61
C ASN A 143 -5.44 1.63 5.80
N MET A 144 -4.81 2.47 4.99
CA MET A 144 -3.40 2.83 5.18
C MET A 144 -3.18 3.55 6.51
N THR A 145 -4.13 4.36 6.97
CA THR A 145 -4.05 5.01 8.30
C THR A 145 -4.13 4.02 9.47
N ILE A 146 -4.78 2.87 9.26
CA ILE A 146 -4.86 1.79 10.27
C ILE A 146 -3.60 0.92 10.25
N MET A 147 -3.09 0.61 9.07
CA MET A 147 -2.00 -0.37 8.89
C MET A 147 -0.61 0.21 9.03
N THR A 148 -0.45 1.51 8.79
CA THR A 148 0.84 2.21 8.75
C THR A 148 0.79 3.49 9.57
N ARG A 149 1.88 4.24 9.61
CA ARG A 149 1.90 5.59 10.16
C ARG A 149 1.81 6.54 8.99
N VAL A 150 0.73 7.30 8.92
CA VAL A 150 0.42 8.17 7.78
C VAL A 150 0.49 9.64 8.21
N GLY A 151 0.94 10.49 7.31
CA GLY A 151 0.77 11.92 7.43
C GLY A 151 2.07 12.73 7.41
N LYS A 152 1.95 13.97 7.90
CA LYS A 152 2.98 15.00 7.81
C LYS A 152 4.31 14.59 8.46
N ASN A 153 4.26 13.92 9.60
CA ASN A 153 5.44 13.43 10.32
C ASN A 153 6.31 12.47 9.51
N VAL A 154 5.70 11.73 8.58
CA VAL A 154 6.45 10.86 7.67
C VAL A 154 7.27 11.68 6.69
N LEU A 155 6.69 12.75 6.13
CA LEU A 155 7.39 13.67 5.24
C LEU A 155 8.52 14.42 5.95
N GLU A 156 8.30 14.81 7.20
CA GLU A 156 9.31 15.45 8.04
C GLU A 156 10.49 14.49 8.33
N ALA A 157 10.19 13.24 8.68
CA ALA A 157 11.22 12.21 8.92
C ALA A 157 11.97 11.83 7.65
N MET A 158 11.30 11.80 6.51
CA MET A 158 11.91 11.53 5.20
C MET A 158 12.86 12.67 4.78
N GLY A 159 12.52 13.91 5.09
CA GLY A 159 13.30 15.09 4.72
C GLY A 159 13.36 15.32 3.20
N GLU A 160 14.23 16.26 2.80
CA GLU A 160 14.32 16.71 1.40
C GLU A 160 14.98 15.71 0.46
N ASN A 161 15.84 14.82 0.97
CA ASN A 161 16.62 13.88 0.18
C ASN A 161 16.33 12.41 0.48
N GLY A 162 15.42 12.11 1.41
CA GLY A 162 15.08 10.76 1.80
C GLY A 162 14.53 9.94 0.65
N ASP A 163 14.91 8.67 0.62
CA ASP A 163 14.37 7.71 -0.33
C ASP A 163 13.03 7.13 0.17
N PHE A 164 12.22 6.69 -0.77
CA PHE A 164 10.91 6.13 -0.49
C PHE A 164 10.48 5.12 -1.55
N VAL A 165 9.54 4.25 -1.19
CA VAL A 165 8.89 3.36 -2.15
C VAL A 165 7.71 4.09 -2.80
N LYS A 166 7.68 4.07 -4.13
CA LYS A 166 6.65 4.69 -4.97
C LYS A 166 5.52 3.70 -5.18
N GLY A 167 4.32 4.01 -4.73
CA GLY A 167 3.12 3.21 -4.96
C GLY A 167 2.12 3.97 -5.83
N LEU A 168 1.73 3.42 -6.97
CA LEU A 168 0.67 3.96 -7.80
C LEU A 168 -0.46 2.93 -7.91
N HIS A 169 -1.63 3.30 -7.40
CA HIS A 169 -2.86 2.51 -7.50
C HIS A 169 -3.95 3.31 -8.20
N ALA A 170 -4.63 2.70 -9.15
CA ALA A 170 -5.86 3.22 -9.74
C ALA A 170 -6.93 2.13 -9.76
N ARG A 171 -8.10 2.42 -9.15
CA ARG A 171 -9.26 1.53 -9.19
C ARG A 171 -9.78 1.37 -10.63
N ALA A 172 -9.67 2.42 -11.43
CA ALA A 172 -10.15 2.46 -12.81
C ALA A 172 -11.56 1.88 -12.96
N ASP A 173 -11.79 1.01 -13.92
CA ASP A 173 -13.10 0.39 -14.18
C ASP A 173 -13.27 -1.00 -13.57
N ILE A 174 -12.28 -1.46 -12.78
CA ILE A 174 -12.22 -2.82 -12.20
C ILE A 174 -12.33 -3.90 -13.28
N ASP A 175 -11.72 -3.65 -14.44
CA ASP A 175 -11.63 -4.60 -15.54
C ASP A 175 -10.61 -5.70 -15.22
N GLU A 176 -11.09 -6.93 -15.00
CA GLU A 176 -10.22 -8.07 -14.66
C GLU A 176 -9.23 -8.41 -15.77
N SER A 177 -9.56 -8.15 -17.03
CA SER A 177 -8.67 -8.40 -18.16
C SER A 177 -7.47 -7.45 -18.20
N LYS A 178 -7.58 -6.29 -17.55
CA LYS A 178 -6.56 -5.24 -17.43
C LYS A 178 -6.08 -5.06 -15.99
N ARG A 179 -6.35 -6.00 -15.11
CA ARG A 179 -5.88 -5.99 -13.72
C ARG A 179 -4.46 -6.47 -13.66
N TYR A 180 -3.57 -5.66 -13.06
CA TYR A 180 -2.17 -6.01 -12.86
C TYR A 180 -1.64 -5.47 -11.54
N ILE A 181 -0.72 -6.24 -10.94
CA ILE A 181 0.09 -5.80 -9.79
C ILE A 181 1.55 -6.01 -10.17
N LEU A 182 2.26 -4.93 -10.39
CA LEU A 182 3.62 -4.91 -10.94
C LEU A 182 4.58 -4.34 -9.89
N HIS A 183 5.68 -5.03 -9.68
CA HIS A 183 6.73 -4.63 -8.75
C HIS A 183 8.01 -4.38 -9.53
N PHE A 184 8.55 -3.17 -9.42
CA PHE A 184 9.81 -2.74 -10.04
C PHE A 184 10.83 -2.51 -8.92
N PRO A 185 11.50 -3.55 -8.43
CA PRO A 185 12.29 -3.47 -7.21
C PRO A 185 13.52 -2.58 -7.36
N GLU A 186 14.16 -2.51 -8.54
CA GLU A 186 15.30 -1.62 -8.79
C GLU A 186 14.91 -0.14 -8.75
N ASP A 187 13.65 0.18 -9.06
CA ASP A 187 13.11 1.54 -9.05
C ASP A 187 12.34 1.86 -7.76
N ASN A 188 12.30 0.93 -6.80
CA ASN A 188 11.45 1.03 -5.61
C ASN A 188 9.99 1.42 -5.95
N THR A 189 9.41 0.79 -6.98
CA THR A 189 8.11 1.19 -7.52
C THR A 189 7.14 0.01 -7.55
N ILE A 190 5.87 0.31 -7.23
CA ILE A 190 4.76 -0.66 -7.27
C ILE A 190 3.61 -0.01 -8.03
N TRP A 191 3.09 -0.70 -9.03
CA TRP A 191 1.90 -0.30 -9.77
C TRP A 191 0.80 -1.34 -9.61
N SER A 192 -0.40 -0.90 -9.23
CA SER A 192 -1.60 -1.75 -9.10
C SER A 192 -2.79 -1.08 -9.78
N VAL A 193 -3.47 -1.78 -10.66
CA VAL A 193 -4.56 -1.20 -11.44
C VAL A 193 -5.72 -2.18 -11.60
N ASN A 194 -6.95 -1.65 -11.71
CA ASN A 194 -8.20 -2.39 -11.90
C ASN A 194 -8.57 -3.34 -10.76
N SER A 195 -8.18 -2.99 -9.53
CA SER A 195 -8.61 -3.67 -8.30
C SER A 195 -9.02 -2.67 -7.24
N GLY A 196 -10.01 -2.99 -6.43
CA GLY A 196 -10.36 -2.32 -5.18
C GLY A 196 -10.16 -3.23 -3.98
N TYR A 197 -9.66 -4.47 -4.19
CA TYR A 197 -9.47 -5.44 -3.12
C TYR A 197 -8.23 -5.12 -2.27
N GLY A 198 -8.40 -5.08 -0.94
CA GLY A 198 -7.36 -4.66 0.00
C GLY A 198 -5.99 -5.33 -0.14
N GLY A 199 -5.95 -6.63 -0.46
CA GLY A 199 -4.68 -7.35 -0.67
C GLY A 199 -3.89 -6.89 -1.91
N ASN A 200 -4.55 -6.23 -2.86
CA ASN A 200 -3.99 -5.78 -4.12
C ASN A 200 -3.70 -4.27 -4.13
N VAL A 201 -4.36 -3.50 -3.25
CA VAL A 201 -4.35 -2.03 -3.30
C VAL A 201 -3.70 -1.36 -2.10
N LEU A 202 -3.55 -2.07 -0.97
CA LEU A 202 -2.79 -1.59 0.18
C LEU A 202 -1.31 -1.91 -0.03
N LEU A 203 -0.64 -1.06 -0.81
CA LEU A 203 0.68 -1.34 -1.38
C LEU A 203 1.80 -1.42 -0.35
N GLY A 204 1.62 -0.84 0.83
CA GLY A 204 2.54 -0.98 1.96
C GLY A 204 2.62 -2.41 2.51
N LYS A 205 1.57 -3.22 2.37
CA LYS A 205 1.46 -4.55 2.98
C LYS A 205 2.30 -5.60 2.23
N LYS A 206 1.70 -6.34 1.30
CA LYS A 206 2.39 -7.45 0.60
C LYS A 206 3.37 -6.96 -0.45
N CYS A 207 3.02 -5.88 -1.14
CA CYS A 207 3.84 -5.38 -2.22
C CYS A 207 5.16 -4.81 -1.71
N PHE A 208 5.11 -3.89 -0.76
CA PHE A 208 6.31 -3.30 -0.17
C PHE A 208 6.95 -4.25 0.86
N ALA A 209 6.21 -4.59 1.94
CA ALA A 209 6.78 -5.29 3.10
C ALA A 209 7.26 -6.71 2.81
N LEU A 210 6.88 -7.31 1.68
CA LEU A 210 7.40 -8.61 1.25
C LEU A 210 8.15 -8.54 -0.08
N ARG A 211 7.48 -8.18 -1.19
CA ARG A 211 8.07 -8.35 -2.53
C ARG A 211 9.21 -7.38 -2.80
N ILE A 212 9.00 -6.09 -2.57
CA ILE A 212 10.09 -5.11 -2.67
C ILE A 212 11.13 -5.36 -1.57
N ALA A 213 10.69 -5.61 -0.33
CA ALA A 213 11.58 -5.86 0.79
C ALA A 213 12.44 -7.12 0.60
N SER A 214 11.94 -8.18 -0.07
CA SER A 214 12.73 -9.37 -0.39
C SER A 214 13.89 -9.05 -1.33
N TYR A 215 13.66 -8.21 -2.33
CA TYR A 215 14.71 -7.77 -3.23
C TYR A 215 15.74 -6.87 -2.53
N LEU A 216 15.28 -5.89 -1.77
CA LEU A 216 16.15 -4.99 -1.00
C LEU A 216 16.94 -5.79 0.04
N GLY A 217 16.26 -6.64 0.79
CA GLY A 217 16.88 -7.48 1.82
C GLY A 217 17.93 -8.42 1.27
N LYS A 218 17.72 -9.01 0.09
CA LYS A 218 18.75 -9.81 -0.61
C LYS A 218 20.04 -9.02 -0.80
N ASN A 219 19.94 -7.75 -1.18
CA ASN A 219 21.11 -6.89 -1.41
C ASN A 219 21.75 -6.40 -0.11
N GLU A 220 20.97 -6.27 0.96
CA GLU A 220 21.40 -5.80 2.28
C GLU A 220 21.80 -6.94 3.23
N GLY A 221 21.59 -8.21 2.85
CA GLY A 221 21.86 -9.38 3.69
C GLY A 221 20.75 -9.70 4.70
N TRP A 222 19.52 -9.23 4.46
CA TRP A 222 18.34 -9.50 5.28
C TRP A 222 17.36 -10.39 4.56
N MET A 223 16.49 -11.03 5.33
CA MET A 223 15.37 -11.80 4.81
C MET A 223 14.06 -11.10 5.17
N ALA A 224 13.22 -10.83 4.16
CA ALA A 224 11.88 -10.33 4.39
C ALA A 224 10.93 -11.50 4.68
N GLU A 225 10.18 -11.39 5.78
CA GLU A 225 9.26 -12.43 6.23
C GLU A 225 7.91 -11.88 6.67
N HIS A 226 6.90 -12.72 6.55
CA HIS A 226 5.55 -12.47 7.02
C HIS A 226 5.45 -12.82 8.51
N MET A 227 5.92 -11.92 9.35
CA MET A 227 6.08 -12.12 10.79
C MET A 227 5.33 -11.06 11.60
N LEU A 228 5.18 -11.33 12.88
CA LEU A 228 4.76 -10.36 13.87
C LEU A 228 5.76 -10.31 15.03
N ILE A 229 5.81 -9.17 15.71
CA ILE A 229 6.41 -9.03 17.04
C ILE A 229 5.28 -8.72 17.99
N LEU A 230 5.09 -9.58 18.99
CA LEU A 230 4.10 -9.42 20.06
C LEU A 230 4.81 -9.00 21.34
N GLY A 231 4.45 -7.83 21.88
CA GLY A 231 4.80 -7.46 23.26
C GLY A 231 3.78 -8.05 24.22
N PHE A 232 4.25 -8.91 25.12
CA PHE A 232 3.44 -9.51 26.17
C PHE A 232 3.85 -8.93 27.51
N GLU A 233 2.93 -8.25 28.21
CA GLU A 233 3.15 -7.73 29.54
C GLU A 233 2.63 -8.73 30.57
N LYS A 234 3.52 -9.15 31.47
CA LYS A 234 3.18 -10.04 32.59
C LYS A 234 2.51 -9.25 33.74
N PRO A 235 1.81 -9.94 34.66
CA PRO A 235 1.18 -9.28 35.80
C PRO A 235 2.14 -8.49 36.70
N ASP A 236 3.43 -8.79 36.65
CA ASP A 236 4.50 -8.07 37.37
C ASP A 236 5.02 -6.83 36.64
N GLY A 237 4.46 -6.53 35.44
CA GLY A 237 4.85 -5.40 34.58
C GLY A 237 6.06 -5.68 33.68
N GLU A 238 6.66 -6.89 33.75
CA GLU A 238 7.74 -7.25 32.83
C GLU A 238 7.18 -7.47 31.41
N VAL A 239 7.73 -6.75 30.42
CA VAL A 239 7.37 -6.92 29.02
C VAL A 239 8.35 -7.87 28.33
N ARG A 240 7.82 -8.88 27.65
CA ARG A 240 8.59 -9.78 26.79
C ARG A 240 8.14 -9.69 25.35
N TYR A 241 9.09 -9.61 24.44
CA TYR A 241 8.82 -9.58 23.01
C TYR A 241 9.02 -10.96 22.39
N ILE A 242 8.03 -11.40 21.63
CA ILE A 242 8.03 -12.68 20.93
C ILE A 242 7.95 -12.40 19.43
N ALA A 243 8.97 -12.83 18.67
CA ALA A 243 8.90 -12.83 17.23
C ALA A 243 8.25 -14.15 16.78
N ALA A 244 7.23 -14.06 15.92
CA ALA A 244 6.47 -15.22 15.47
C ALA A 244 6.16 -15.16 13.98
N ALA A 245 6.43 -16.26 13.28
CA ALA A 245 6.10 -16.48 11.89
C ALA A 245 5.17 -17.68 11.78
N PHE A 246 4.03 -17.51 11.09
CA PHE A 246 3.04 -18.57 10.91
C PHE A 246 2.64 -18.71 9.44
N PRO A 247 2.41 -19.93 8.94
CA PRO A 247 1.76 -20.13 7.65
C PRO A 247 0.37 -19.46 7.61
N SER A 248 -0.01 -18.96 6.47
CA SER A 248 -1.18 -18.08 6.24
C SER A 248 -2.54 -18.60 6.70
N ALA A 249 -2.69 -19.84 7.12
CA ALA A 249 -3.96 -20.41 7.56
C ALA A 249 -4.04 -20.71 9.06
N ARG A 250 -2.99 -20.43 9.84
CA ARG A 250 -3.03 -20.68 11.29
C ARG A 250 -3.59 -19.47 12.01
N LYS A 251 -4.71 -19.69 12.70
CA LYS A 251 -5.37 -18.69 13.53
C LYS A 251 -4.59 -18.51 14.84
N LEU A 252 -4.37 -17.26 15.23
CA LEU A 252 -3.81 -16.86 16.54
C LEU A 252 -4.57 -17.32 17.80
N PRO A 253 -5.84 -17.81 17.75
CA PRO A 253 -6.64 -18.06 18.97
C PRO A 253 -6.07 -19.09 19.95
N TYR A 254 -5.05 -19.85 19.57
CA TYR A 254 -4.47 -20.86 20.47
C TYR A 254 -3.36 -20.33 21.39
N PHE A 255 -3.02 -19.05 21.30
CA PHE A 255 -1.99 -18.44 22.15
C PHE A 255 -2.55 -17.49 23.21
N ILE A 256 -3.87 -17.31 23.28
CA ILE A 256 -4.55 -16.48 24.28
C ILE A 256 -5.51 -17.40 25.06
N GLN A 257 -4.95 -18.28 25.86
CA GLN A 257 -5.62 -18.93 26.99
C GLN A 257 -4.83 -18.72 28.27
#